data_7c096a262e3a79b6c352a8bf93439486
#
_entry.id   7c096a262e3a79b6c352a8bf93439486
#
_cell.length_a   1.000
_cell.length_b   1.000
_cell.length_c   1.000
_cell.angle_alpha   90.00
_cell.angle_beta   90.00
_cell.angle_gamma   90.00
#
_symmetry.space_group_name_H-M   'P 1'
#
loop_
_entity.id
_entity.type
_entity.pdbx_description
1 polymer ?
#
loop_
_entity_poly.entity_id
_entity_poly.type
_entity_poly.pdbx_seq_one_letter_code
_entity_poly.pdbx_strand_id
1 'polypeptide(L)'
;MTRYAMTVTPHSSLFIGGYAHAHGESDGDTARDATSMLIPGSALKGALREAAFRLVNAAGCGHETLRDLFGEAEEEGALRIGPLRPVEDAPDLSLRHHVSLQRATRQAADQRLFQNRVTAAGYGLRFRGELTTSRPLSEDEQGLLESARQLTDQLGGGRGRGLGLVSIDLEQIPVPPFEKGGLGGISSEPGTIVLTLTAEEPLQLGIVKDLSNVATSKGYLDGSAVRGAVAAALERLGHHDALDVVLGGDHPAQFGDAHPGHLSAVPAPLTLREPKAGGAPSDDAVALCAHAAGGRPSSRRHGYRAAKGSFALDGGGWQEVTIERRMVTRTARNLVDGRAADGLLFSLEVIEPHGLCFYVPVTGRPEQLEWVVQAAGADLFVGGTRSRGFGRLRLADVLTESPLASLAERHQRWIDCLKTLDAQRPETTGALLAVGPIAVDQARLLRAFERHDLELIHGVSRRQAHGGWNRKKRLPREVGSCFVPGSTFIVQHRNGESALDALAAIEAEGIGPGRPDGWGRLIACHPIHVDCFKENQG
;
A
#
# COMPACT_ATOMS: atom_id res chain seq x y z
N MET A 1 5.12 -5.41 23.17
CA MET A 1 5.93 -5.23 21.96
C MET A 1 7.35 -4.84 22.37
N THR A 2 8.36 -5.50 21.86
CA THR A 2 9.77 -5.13 22.10
C THR A 2 10.40 -4.71 20.78
N ARG A 3 11.25 -3.68 20.81
CA ARG A 3 12.00 -3.18 19.65
C ARG A 3 13.49 -3.35 19.91
N TYR A 4 14.20 -3.76 18.88
CA TYR A 4 15.66 -3.89 18.91
C TYR A 4 16.24 -3.15 17.70
N ALA A 5 17.29 -2.35 17.92
CA ALA A 5 18.18 -1.96 16.85
C ALA A 5 19.02 -3.18 16.49
N MET A 6 19.02 -3.53 15.22
CA MET A 6 19.81 -4.63 14.69
C MET A 6 20.93 -4.08 13.83
N THR A 7 22.17 -4.46 14.15
CA THR A 7 23.36 -4.07 13.39
C THR A 7 24.01 -5.33 12.82
N VAL A 8 24.28 -5.33 11.52
CA VAL A 8 25.04 -6.37 10.83
C VAL A 8 26.35 -5.79 10.35
N THR A 9 27.47 -6.37 10.81
CA THR A 9 28.81 -5.98 10.42
C THR A 9 29.43 -7.06 9.53
N PRO A 10 29.64 -6.81 8.23
CA PRO A 10 30.32 -7.73 7.34
C PRO A 10 31.81 -7.82 7.60
N HIS A 11 32.32 -9.05 7.68
CA HIS A 11 33.76 -9.35 7.77
C HIS A 11 34.33 -9.87 6.45
N SER A 12 33.45 -10.16 5.48
CA SER A 12 33.81 -10.48 4.09
C SER A 12 32.84 -9.86 3.13
N SER A 13 33.12 -9.87 1.83
CA SER A 13 32.19 -9.37 0.81
C SER A 13 30.85 -10.06 0.91
N LEU A 14 29.77 -9.27 0.80
CA LEU A 14 28.39 -9.77 0.81
C LEU A 14 27.87 -9.93 -0.61
N PHE A 15 27.18 -11.05 -0.84
CA PHE A 15 26.31 -11.28 -1.97
C PHE A 15 24.93 -11.67 -1.45
N ILE A 16 24.04 -10.71 -1.37
CA ILE A 16 22.65 -10.96 -0.98
C ILE A 16 21.83 -10.83 -2.25
N GLY A 17 21.51 -11.95 -2.87
CA GLY A 17 20.86 -12.00 -4.19
C GLY A 17 19.67 -11.07 -4.28
N GLY A 18 19.78 -10.10 -5.17
CA GLY A 18 18.73 -9.25 -5.68
C GLY A 18 18.47 -9.60 -7.14
N TYR A 19 17.61 -8.87 -7.79
CA TYR A 19 17.42 -9.01 -9.23
C TYR A 19 18.62 -8.47 -9.99
N ALA A 20 19.03 -9.21 -11.04
CA ALA A 20 19.78 -8.63 -12.13
C ALA A 20 18.90 -7.54 -12.78
N HIS A 21 19.34 -6.30 -12.69
CA HIS A 21 18.69 -5.23 -13.44
C HIS A 21 18.90 -5.46 -14.94
N ALA A 22 17.95 -5.01 -15.74
CA ALA A 22 17.85 -5.16 -17.20
C ALA A 22 19.06 -4.62 -18.02
N HIS A 23 20.17 -4.27 -17.39
CA HIS A 23 21.36 -3.70 -18.05
C HIS A 23 22.48 -4.71 -18.33
N GLY A 24 22.24 -6.03 -18.16
CA GLY A 24 23.09 -7.06 -18.75
C GLY A 24 24.55 -7.18 -18.25
N GLU A 25 24.95 -6.44 -17.22
CA GLU A 25 26.34 -6.42 -16.75
C GLU A 25 26.72 -7.53 -15.77
N SER A 26 25.75 -8.21 -15.17
CA SER A 26 26.00 -9.31 -14.20
C SER A 26 24.87 -10.32 -14.19
N ASP A 27 25.21 -11.60 -13.96
CA ASP A 27 24.24 -12.71 -13.82
C ASP A 27 23.54 -12.68 -12.45
N GLY A 28 24.13 -12.02 -11.47
CA GLY A 28 23.56 -11.82 -10.15
C GLY A 28 23.94 -10.48 -9.55
N ASP A 29 22.97 -9.72 -9.08
CA ASP A 29 23.20 -8.47 -8.39
C ASP A 29 22.85 -8.58 -6.90
N THR A 30 23.44 -7.71 -6.10
CA THR A 30 23.14 -7.58 -4.68
C THR A 30 21.85 -6.79 -4.48
N ALA A 31 21.06 -7.18 -3.48
CA ALA A 31 19.78 -6.54 -3.18
C ALA A 31 19.97 -5.04 -2.90
N ARG A 32 19.19 -4.23 -3.59
CA ARG A 32 19.18 -2.76 -3.48
C ARG A 32 17.75 -2.22 -3.58
N ASP A 33 17.54 -1.04 -3.05
CA ASP A 33 16.42 -0.19 -3.42
C ASP A 33 16.90 0.87 -4.45
N ALA A 34 16.07 1.86 -4.75
CA ALA A 34 16.46 2.90 -5.72
C ALA A 34 17.63 3.76 -5.24
N THR A 35 17.91 3.83 -3.94
CA THR A 35 18.93 4.72 -3.35
C THR A 35 20.22 4.01 -2.99
N SER A 36 20.15 2.77 -2.47
CA SER A 36 21.33 2.08 -1.96
C SER A 36 21.17 0.56 -1.91
N MET A 37 22.27 -0.13 -1.70
CA MET A 37 22.26 -1.54 -1.29
C MET A 37 21.59 -1.69 0.07
N LEU A 38 20.88 -2.81 0.26
CA LEU A 38 20.27 -3.16 1.54
C LEU A 38 20.37 -4.66 1.83
N ILE A 39 20.27 -5.03 3.11
CA ILE A 39 20.02 -6.40 3.53
C ILE A 39 18.50 -6.55 3.73
N PRO A 40 17.79 -7.31 2.86
CA PRO A 40 16.36 -7.53 3.05
C PRO A 40 16.10 -8.23 4.39
N GLY A 41 15.10 -7.75 5.14
CA GLY A 41 14.71 -8.38 6.41
C GLY A 41 14.39 -9.86 6.26
N SER A 42 13.89 -10.28 5.10
CA SER A 42 13.64 -11.69 4.79
C SER A 42 14.90 -12.54 4.71
N ALA A 43 16.01 -11.99 4.22
CA ALA A 43 17.28 -12.71 4.14
C ALA A 43 17.82 -12.97 5.55
N LEU A 44 17.77 -11.97 6.40
CA LEU A 44 18.20 -12.07 7.78
C LEU A 44 17.28 -12.95 8.62
N LYS A 45 15.96 -12.78 8.50
CA LYS A 45 14.97 -13.65 9.16
C LYS A 45 15.18 -15.12 8.76
N GLY A 46 15.47 -15.37 7.48
CA GLY A 46 15.75 -16.71 6.97
C GLY A 46 17.02 -17.33 7.54
N ALA A 47 18.10 -16.55 7.69
CA ALA A 47 19.35 -17.01 8.29
C ALA A 47 19.20 -17.33 9.78
N LEU A 48 18.54 -16.44 10.54
CA LEU A 48 18.23 -16.68 11.96
C LEU A 48 17.34 -17.91 12.15
N ARG A 49 16.32 -18.08 11.30
CA ARG A 49 15.45 -19.27 11.34
C ARG A 49 16.22 -20.55 11.02
N GLU A 50 17.15 -20.51 10.05
CA GLU A 50 18.02 -21.66 9.72
C GLU A 50 18.88 -22.05 10.91
N ALA A 51 19.48 -21.08 11.59
CA ALA A 51 20.28 -21.30 12.81
C ALA A 51 19.42 -21.87 13.96
N ALA A 52 18.26 -21.25 14.22
CA ALA A 52 17.31 -21.74 15.23
C ALA A 52 16.81 -23.17 14.95
N PHE A 53 16.53 -23.49 13.69
CA PHE A 53 16.11 -24.84 13.28
C PHE A 53 17.21 -25.88 13.55
N ARG A 54 18.48 -25.55 13.32
CA ARG A 54 19.61 -26.46 13.64
C ARG A 54 19.71 -26.70 15.14
N LEU A 55 19.53 -25.66 15.95
CA LEU A 55 19.54 -25.77 17.42
C LEU A 55 18.42 -26.67 17.94
N VAL A 56 17.20 -26.42 17.49
CA VAL A 56 15.99 -27.16 17.87
C VAL A 56 16.12 -28.65 17.48
N ASN A 57 16.61 -28.93 16.26
CA ASN A 57 16.84 -30.30 15.81
C ASN A 57 17.94 -31.01 16.62
N ALA A 58 19.02 -30.30 16.95
CA ALA A 58 20.11 -30.86 17.76
C ALA A 58 19.65 -31.14 19.21
N ALA A 59 18.78 -30.30 19.76
CA ALA A 59 18.19 -30.47 21.08
C ALA A 59 17.05 -31.50 21.12
N GLY A 60 16.43 -31.79 19.98
CA GLY A 60 15.26 -32.66 19.88
C GLY A 60 13.97 -32.08 20.47
N CYS A 61 13.94 -30.77 20.77
CA CYS A 61 12.80 -30.07 21.36
C CYS A 61 12.74 -28.60 20.88
N GLY A 62 11.66 -27.90 21.20
CA GLY A 62 11.52 -26.45 20.89
C GLY A 62 10.97 -26.14 19.49
N HIS A 63 10.38 -27.12 18.79
CA HIS A 63 9.77 -26.90 17.46
C HIS A 63 8.57 -25.93 17.52
N GLU A 64 7.82 -25.94 18.60
CA GLU A 64 6.72 -25.01 18.83
C GLU A 64 7.25 -23.59 19.03
N THR A 65 8.27 -23.41 19.87
CA THR A 65 8.95 -22.12 20.06
C THR A 65 9.51 -21.55 18.75
N LEU A 66 10.08 -22.42 17.90
CA LEU A 66 10.56 -22.02 16.57
C LEU A 66 9.42 -21.51 15.68
N ARG A 67 8.29 -22.23 15.66
CA ARG A 67 7.11 -21.85 14.88
C ARG A 67 6.52 -20.53 15.38
N ASP A 68 6.35 -20.38 16.67
CA ASP A 68 5.77 -19.19 17.29
C ASP A 68 6.64 -17.96 17.08
N LEU A 69 7.96 -18.12 17.08
CA LEU A 69 8.91 -17.05 16.90
C LEU A 69 9.04 -16.63 15.40
N PHE A 70 9.24 -17.58 14.50
CA PHE A 70 9.53 -17.28 13.08
C PHE A 70 8.32 -17.43 12.16
N GLY A 71 7.28 -18.13 12.57
CA GLY A 71 6.09 -18.42 11.77
C GLY A 71 6.25 -19.61 10.83
N GLU A 72 5.13 -20.02 10.24
CA GLU A 72 5.04 -21.03 9.17
C GLU A 72 4.35 -20.47 7.91
N ALA A 73 4.02 -21.34 6.95
CA ALA A 73 3.49 -20.92 5.66
C ALA A 73 2.20 -20.08 5.78
N GLU A 74 1.31 -20.41 6.72
CA GLU A 74 0.02 -19.76 6.92
C GLU A 74 -0.04 -18.92 8.21
N GLU A 75 0.97 -19.02 9.07
CA GLU A 75 1.03 -18.35 10.38
C GLU A 75 2.22 -17.39 10.44
N GLU A 76 1.92 -16.12 10.79
CA GLU A 76 2.99 -15.17 11.07
C GLU A 76 3.55 -15.42 12.49
N GLY A 77 4.87 -15.56 12.59
CA GLY A 77 5.56 -15.62 13.87
C GLY A 77 5.64 -14.26 14.53
N ALA A 78 6.07 -14.27 15.79
CA ALA A 78 6.20 -13.06 16.61
C ALA A 78 7.24 -12.09 16.06
N LEU A 79 8.29 -12.56 15.35
CA LEU A 79 9.36 -11.73 14.84
C LEU A 79 9.02 -11.05 13.51
N ARG A 80 9.35 -9.78 13.45
CA ARG A 80 9.37 -8.95 12.25
C ARG A 80 10.73 -8.27 12.13
N ILE A 81 11.36 -8.40 10.97
CA ILE A 81 12.66 -7.79 10.69
C ILE A 81 12.51 -6.89 9.47
N GLY A 82 12.78 -5.61 9.66
CA GLY A 82 12.84 -4.61 8.60
C GLY A 82 14.06 -4.75 7.70
N PRO A 83 14.13 -4.04 6.57
CA PRO A 83 15.35 -3.96 5.77
C PRO A 83 16.44 -3.23 6.57
N LEU A 84 17.69 -3.70 6.45
CA LEU A 84 18.84 -3.01 7.03
C LEU A 84 19.55 -2.21 5.94
N ARG A 85 19.88 -0.97 6.24
CA ARG A 85 20.54 -0.02 5.34
C ARG A 85 21.97 0.26 5.82
N PRO A 86 22.90 0.64 4.92
CA PRO A 86 24.21 1.09 5.34
C PRO A 86 24.10 2.27 6.31
N VAL A 87 24.96 2.27 7.33
CA VAL A 87 25.04 3.38 8.30
C VAL A 87 25.89 4.52 7.73
N GLU A 88 26.90 4.16 6.99
CA GLU A 88 27.79 5.05 6.24
C GLU A 88 27.32 5.15 4.78
N ASP A 89 28.11 5.80 3.94
CA ASP A 89 27.86 5.86 2.50
C ASP A 89 27.64 4.47 1.88
N ALA A 90 26.91 4.45 0.77
CA ALA A 90 26.64 3.20 0.07
C ALA A 90 27.96 2.46 -0.26
N PRO A 91 28.05 1.16 0.07
CA PRO A 91 29.27 0.42 -0.14
C PRO A 91 29.61 0.31 -1.63
N ASP A 92 30.87 0.42 -1.96
CA ASP A 92 31.36 0.12 -3.31
C ASP A 92 31.00 -1.33 -3.68
N LEU A 93 30.55 -1.51 -4.92
CA LEU A 93 30.23 -2.80 -5.47
C LEU A 93 31.32 -3.23 -6.46
N SER A 94 31.78 -4.46 -6.33
CA SER A 94 32.76 -5.07 -7.24
C SER A 94 32.15 -6.25 -7.99
N LEU A 95 32.53 -6.43 -9.25
CA LEU A 95 32.21 -7.61 -10.04
C LEU A 95 33.15 -8.75 -9.69
N ARG A 96 32.60 -9.89 -9.30
CA ARG A 96 33.35 -11.14 -9.14
C ARG A 96 32.97 -12.12 -10.24
N HIS A 97 33.98 -12.59 -10.97
CA HIS A 97 33.83 -13.62 -11.99
C HIS A 97 33.97 -15.00 -11.36
N HIS A 98 33.09 -15.87 -11.71
CA HIS A 98 33.06 -17.26 -11.25
C HIS A 98 32.98 -18.21 -12.45
N VAL A 99 33.62 -19.36 -12.32
CA VAL A 99 33.56 -20.43 -13.30
C VAL A 99 33.23 -21.75 -12.58
N SER A 100 32.38 -22.55 -13.18
CA SER A 100 32.17 -23.91 -12.71
C SER A 100 33.21 -24.84 -13.34
N LEU A 101 33.89 -25.61 -12.52
CA LEU A 101 34.84 -26.62 -12.99
C LEU A 101 34.19 -28.00 -13.06
N GLN A 102 34.45 -28.73 -14.11
CA GLN A 102 34.15 -30.15 -14.19
C GLN A 102 35.07 -30.92 -13.22
N ARG A 103 34.49 -31.69 -12.30
CA ARG A 103 35.26 -32.40 -11.27
C ARG A 103 36.22 -33.41 -11.84
N ALA A 104 35.86 -34.07 -12.93
CA ALA A 104 36.66 -35.12 -13.56
C ALA A 104 37.88 -34.58 -14.31
N THR A 105 37.73 -33.47 -15.04
CA THR A 105 38.77 -32.91 -15.91
C THR A 105 39.47 -31.71 -15.32
N ARG A 106 38.89 -31.10 -14.27
CA ARG A 106 39.29 -29.81 -13.68
C ARG A 106 39.30 -28.64 -14.67
N GLN A 107 38.65 -28.82 -15.82
CA GLN A 107 38.49 -27.79 -16.83
C GLN A 107 37.22 -26.98 -16.55
N ALA A 108 37.14 -25.75 -17.08
CA ALA A 108 35.94 -24.95 -17.05
C ALA A 108 34.80 -25.67 -17.80
N ALA A 109 33.64 -25.75 -17.18
CA ALA A 109 32.47 -26.27 -17.87
C ALA A 109 31.99 -25.22 -18.88
N ASP A 110 31.64 -25.68 -20.11
CA ASP A 110 31.19 -24.83 -21.17
C ASP A 110 29.96 -24.02 -20.74
N GLN A 111 29.93 -22.74 -21.11
CA GLN A 111 28.83 -21.78 -20.81
C GLN A 111 28.50 -21.63 -19.32
N ARG A 112 29.46 -21.87 -18.44
CA ARG A 112 29.31 -21.71 -16.97
C ARG A 112 30.24 -20.69 -16.37
N LEU A 113 30.57 -19.64 -17.11
CA LEU A 113 31.08 -18.38 -16.58
C LEU A 113 29.91 -17.54 -16.09
N PHE A 114 29.97 -17.07 -14.87
CA PHE A 114 28.96 -16.16 -14.33
C PHE A 114 29.60 -15.07 -13.47
N GLN A 115 28.94 -13.93 -13.41
CA GLN A 115 29.42 -12.75 -12.72
C GLN A 115 28.41 -12.33 -11.64
N ASN A 116 28.92 -12.10 -10.45
CA ASN A 116 28.10 -11.57 -9.35
C ASN A 116 28.65 -10.21 -8.90
N ARG A 117 27.75 -9.26 -8.72
CA ARG A 117 28.06 -7.98 -8.11
C ARG A 117 27.97 -8.14 -6.59
N VAL A 118 29.09 -7.95 -5.90
CA VAL A 118 29.22 -8.12 -4.44
C VAL A 118 29.69 -6.83 -3.80
N THR A 119 29.45 -6.66 -2.49
CA THR A 119 30.06 -5.54 -1.77
C THR A 119 31.58 -5.70 -1.76
N ALA A 120 32.30 -4.59 -1.89
CA ALA A 120 33.70 -4.59 -1.51
C ALA A 120 33.81 -4.93 -0.01
N ALA A 121 34.77 -5.80 0.36
CA ALA A 121 35.10 -6.01 1.76
C ALA A 121 35.85 -4.78 2.26
N GLY A 122 35.26 -4.01 3.15
CA GLY A 122 35.86 -2.80 3.73
C GLY A 122 35.72 -2.78 5.23
N TYR A 123 36.73 -2.27 5.92
CA TYR A 123 36.64 -1.99 7.35
C TYR A 123 35.60 -0.87 7.58
N GLY A 124 34.68 -1.11 8.52
CA GLY A 124 33.70 -0.11 8.94
C GLY A 124 32.30 -0.22 8.30
N LEU A 125 32.12 -1.05 7.28
CA LEU A 125 30.80 -1.25 6.69
C LEU A 125 29.84 -1.86 7.72
N ARG A 126 28.75 -1.16 8.01
CA ARG A 126 27.70 -1.61 8.91
C ARG A 126 26.33 -1.39 8.28
N PHE A 127 25.43 -2.33 8.50
CA PHE A 127 24.04 -2.20 8.11
C PHE A 127 23.18 -2.13 9.37
N ARG A 128 22.28 -1.18 9.44
CA ARG A 128 21.36 -1.01 10.57
C ARG A 128 19.90 -1.06 10.13
N GLY A 129 19.07 -1.70 10.95
CA GLY A 129 17.63 -1.80 10.80
C GLY A 129 16.97 -2.15 12.12
N GLU A 130 15.70 -2.50 12.08
CA GLU A 130 14.92 -2.80 13.27
C GLU A 130 14.38 -4.23 13.24
N LEU A 131 14.44 -4.88 14.40
CA LEU A 131 13.67 -6.08 14.73
C LEU A 131 12.58 -5.69 15.71
N THR A 132 11.34 -6.06 15.41
CA THR A 132 10.21 -5.82 16.30
C THR A 132 9.48 -7.11 16.59
N THR A 133 8.81 -7.18 17.73
CA THR A 133 7.98 -8.33 18.11
C THR A 133 6.51 -7.93 18.15
N SER A 134 5.62 -8.79 17.67
CA SER A 134 4.17 -8.53 17.71
C SER A 134 3.58 -8.61 19.14
N ARG A 135 4.27 -9.32 20.04
CA ARG A 135 3.96 -9.49 21.46
C ARG A 135 5.25 -9.60 22.27
N PRO A 136 5.21 -9.52 23.61
CA PRO A 136 6.34 -9.91 24.45
C PRO A 136 6.77 -11.35 24.15
N LEU A 137 8.07 -11.59 24.11
CA LEU A 137 8.63 -12.93 23.92
C LEU A 137 8.74 -13.64 25.27
N SER A 138 8.48 -14.95 25.29
CA SER A 138 8.78 -15.79 26.43
C SER A 138 10.30 -15.93 26.65
N GLU A 139 10.73 -16.43 27.81
CA GLU A 139 12.14 -16.68 28.10
C GLU A 139 12.75 -17.67 27.09
N ASP A 140 12.03 -18.72 26.73
CA ASP A 140 12.46 -19.72 25.75
C ASP A 140 12.61 -19.11 24.34
N GLU A 141 11.68 -18.23 23.93
CA GLU A 141 11.77 -17.52 22.66
C GLU A 141 12.94 -16.55 22.62
N GLN A 142 13.21 -15.84 23.72
CA GLN A 142 14.35 -14.95 23.85
C GLN A 142 15.66 -15.74 23.81
N GLY A 143 15.73 -16.85 24.55
CA GLY A 143 16.88 -17.74 24.55
C GLY A 143 17.17 -18.35 23.17
N LEU A 144 16.12 -18.77 22.44
CA LEU A 144 16.26 -19.30 21.08
C LEU A 144 16.72 -18.22 20.10
N LEU A 145 16.18 -17.00 20.20
CA LEU A 145 16.57 -15.88 19.34
C LEU A 145 18.03 -15.51 19.55
N GLU A 146 18.47 -15.40 20.81
CA GLU A 146 19.86 -15.05 21.13
C GLU A 146 20.83 -16.14 20.69
N SER A 147 20.51 -17.41 20.92
CA SER A 147 21.33 -18.54 20.46
C SER A 147 21.40 -18.62 18.93
N ALA A 148 20.28 -18.37 18.24
CA ALA A 148 20.25 -18.30 16.78
C ALA A 148 21.08 -17.12 16.23
N ARG A 149 21.04 -15.96 16.89
CA ARG A 149 21.87 -14.80 16.56
C ARG A 149 23.35 -15.13 16.64
N GLN A 150 23.78 -15.74 17.74
CA GLN A 150 25.18 -16.12 17.94
C GLN A 150 25.65 -17.16 16.93
N LEU A 151 24.79 -18.08 16.52
CA LEU A 151 25.11 -19.12 15.53
C LEU A 151 25.08 -18.60 14.08
N THR A 152 24.48 -17.44 13.84
CA THR A 152 24.37 -16.87 12.49
C THR A 152 25.61 -16.04 12.17
N ASP A 153 26.61 -16.68 11.60
CA ASP A 153 27.87 -16.09 11.20
C ASP A 153 27.98 -15.79 9.69
N GLN A 154 26.99 -16.20 8.90
CA GLN A 154 26.99 -16.03 7.44
C GLN A 154 25.64 -15.61 6.87
N LEU A 155 25.65 -14.63 5.98
CA LEU A 155 24.50 -14.14 5.24
C LEU A 155 24.69 -14.20 3.72
N GLY A 156 23.59 -14.42 3.01
CA GLY A 156 23.54 -14.34 1.55
C GLY A 156 24.05 -15.58 0.83
N GLY A 157 24.46 -15.40 -0.41
CA GLY A 157 24.96 -16.44 -1.30
C GLY A 157 26.49 -16.56 -1.30
N GLY A 158 27.00 -17.66 -1.85
CA GLY A 158 28.45 -17.88 -1.95
C GLY A 158 29.16 -18.19 -0.64
N ARG A 159 28.44 -18.60 0.41
CA ARG A 159 28.99 -18.93 1.75
C ARG A 159 30.17 -19.89 1.67
N GLY A 160 30.05 -21.00 0.92
CA GLY A 160 31.14 -21.96 0.69
C GLY A 160 32.31 -21.42 -0.14
N ARG A 161 32.29 -20.16 -0.58
CA ARG A 161 33.31 -19.47 -1.36
C ARG A 161 33.92 -18.29 -0.60
N GLY A 162 33.71 -18.21 0.72
CA GLY A 162 34.22 -17.16 1.59
C GLY A 162 33.48 -15.83 1.53
N LEU A 163 32.26 -15.83 1.02
CA LEU A 163 31.37 -14.66 1.05
C LEU A 163 30.45 -14.70 2.26
N GLY A 164 30.04 -13.53 2.71
CA GLY A 164 28.92 -13.40 3.63
C GLY A 164 29.24 -13.59 5.10
N LEU A 165 30.52 -13.60 5.52
CA LEU A 165 30.88 -13.65 6.94
C LEU A 165 30.44 -12.36 7.62
N VAL A 166 29.67 -12.48 8.71
CA VAL A 166 29.07 -11.35 9.43
C VAL A 166 29.05 -11.56 10.94
N SER A 167 28.96 -10.47 11.69
CA SER A 167 28.44 -10.47 13.06
C SER A 167 27.13 -9.70 13.13
N ILE A 168 26.25 -10.13 14.04
CA ILE A 168 24.94 -9.56 14.25
C ILE A 168 24.83 -9.10 15.70
N ASP A 169 24.50 -7.83 15.91
CA ASP A 169 24.27 -7.26 17.23
C ASP A 169 22.80 -6.82 17.37
N LEU A 170 22.23 -7.05 18.55
CA LEU A 170 20.89 -6.62 18.92
C LEU A 170 20.96 -5.74 20.17
N GLU A 171 20.45 -4.53 20.06
CA GLU A 171 20.33 -3.58 21.17
C GLU A 171 18.84 -3.28 21.38
N GLN A 172 18.34 -3.52 22.59
CA GLN A 172 16.94 -3.21 22.89
C GLN A 172 16.74 -1.68 22.89
N ILE A 173 15.77 -1.19 22.11
CA ILE A 173 15.44 0.21 22.05
C ILE A 173 14.20 0.45 22.90
N PRO A 174 14.19 1.48 23.78
CA PRO A 174 12.97 1.85 24.48
C PRO A 174 11.91 2.25 23.46
N VAL A 175 10.70 1.74 23.62
CA VAL A 175 9.53 2.24 22.89
C VAL A 175 9.23 3.60 23.48
N PRO A 176 9.32 4.71 22.72
CA PRO A 176 8.99 6.01 23.27
C PRO A 176 7.55 5.98 23.78
N PRO A 177 7.30 6.45 25.03
CA PRO A 177 5.94 6.62 25.49
C PRO A 177 5.23 7.55 24.49
N PHE A 178 4.05 7.15 24.02
CA PHE A 178 3.22 8.01 23.21
C PHE A 178 2.81 9.20 24.10
N GLU A 179 3.42 10.36 23.86
CA GLU A 179 2.90 11.61 24.42
C GLU A 179 1.51 11.81 23.80
N LYS A 180 0.48 11.90 24.65
CA LYS A 180 -0.85 12.36 24.24
C LYS A 180 -0.69 13.77 23.68
N GLY A 181 -0.31 13.87 22.43
CA GLY A 181 -0.48 15.10 21.66
C GLY A 181 -1.98 15.31 21.60
N GLY A 182 -2.49 16.20 22.46
CA GLY A 182 -3.88 16.57 22.40
C GLY A 182 -4.17 17.01 20.98
N LEU A 183 -5.13 16.38 20.32
CA LEU A 183 -5.70 16.88 19.08
C LEU A 183 -6.47 18.15 19.45
N GLY A 184 -5.72 19.25 19.67
CA GLY A 184 -6.30 20.56 19.89
C GLY A 184 -7.04 20.96 18.63
N GLY A 185 -8.36 20.70 18.60
CA GLY A 185 -9.21 21.09 17.48
C GLY A 185 -10.19 20.04 16.96
N ILE A 186 -10.26 18.82 17.51
CA ILE A 186 -11.37 17.93 17.17
C ILE A 186 -12.64 18.48 17.83
N SER A 187 -13.59 18.88 16.97
CA SER A 187 -14.95 19.29 17.39
C SER A 187 -15.60 18.19 18.23
N SER A 188 -16.51 18.57 19.13
CA SER A 188 -17.34 17.62 19.90
C SER A 188 -18.30 16.78 19.02
N GLU A 189 -18.47 17.17 17.76
CA GLU A 189 -19.30 16.46 16.78
C GLU A 189 -18.49 15.49 15.93
N PRO A 190 -19.14 14.46 15.34
CA PRO A 190 -18.50 13.58 14.36
C PRO A 190 -17.82 14.37 13.24
N GLY A 191 -16.58 14.05 12.94
CA GLY A 191 -15.78 14.78 11.97
C GLY A 191 -14.94 13.85 11.09
N THR A 192 -14.21 14.46 10.17
CA THR A 192 -13.25 13.76 9.31
C THR A 192 -11.86 14.34 9.54
N ILE A 193 -10.89 13.45 9.77
CA ILE A 193 -9.46 13.77 9.76
C ILE A 193 -8.81 13.09 8.57
N VAL A 194 -7.65 13.59 8.16
CA VAL A 194 -6.81 12.93 7.15
C VAL A 194 -5.48 12.56 7.78
N LEU A 195 -5.18 11.26 7.87
CA LEU A 195 -3.88 10.77 8.30
C LEU A 195 -2.91 10.86 7.13
N THR A 196 -1.80 11.54 7.30
CA THR A 196 -0.68 11.52 6.36
C THR A 196 0.28 10.41 6.78
N LEU A 197 0.32 9.34 6.01
CA LEU A 197 1.12 8.15 6.28
C LEU A 197 2.28 8.04 5.27
N THR A 198 3.51 8.09 5.76
CA THR A 198 4.71 7.91 4.93
C THR A 198 5.11 6.44 4.88
N ALA A 199 5.38 5.94 3.69
CA ALA A 199 5.92 4.59 3.51
C ALA A 199 7.40 4.55 3.93
N GLU A 200 7.73 3.65 4.87
CA GLU A 200 9.09 3.42 5.37
C GLU A 200 9.72 2.16 4.76
N GLU A 201 8.89 1.25 4.32
CA GLU A 201 9.28 -0.02 3.71
C GLU A 201 8.52 -0.24 2.41
N PRO A 202 9.04 -1.09 1.50
CA PRO A 202 8.31 -1.45 0.28
C PRO A 202 6.92 -2.01 0.61
N LEU A 203 5.92 -1.66 -0.19
CA LEU A 203 4.54 -2.06 0.04
C LEU A 203 4.09 -3.10 -0.99
N GLN A 204 3.48 -4.18 -0.51
CA GLN A 204 2.79 -5.16 -1.35
C GLN A 204 1.29 -5.09 -1.04
N LEU A 205 0.56 -4.32 -1.86
CA LEU A 205 -0.82 -3.92 -1.61
C LEU A 205 -1.82 -4.74 -2.44
N GLY A 206 -2.37 -5.75 -1.82
CA GLY A 206 -3.32 -6.64 -2.47
C GLY A 206 -2.63 -7.62 -3.44
N ILE A 207 -3.29 -8.71 -3.72
CA ILE A 207 -2.82 -9.71 -4.66
C ILE A 207 -3.90 -9.86 -5.72
N VAL A 208 -3.63 -9.39 -6.93
CA VAL A 208 -4.35 -9.90 -8.09
C VAL A 208 -3.62 -11.17 -8.47
N LYS A 209 -4.18 -12.33 -8.11
CA LYS A 209 -3.67 -13.61 -8.57
C LYS A 209 -4.08 -13.75 -10.04
N ASP A 210 -3.21 -13.37 -10.93
CA ASP A 210 -3.19 -13.98 -12.23
C ASP A 210 -2.77 -15.44 -12.07
N LEU A 211 -3.10 -16.30 -13.04
CA LEU A 211 -2.72 -17.72 -13.08
C LEU A 211 -1.18 -17.92 -13.13
N SER A 212 -0.40 -16.88 -12.88
CA SER A 212 1.06 -16.87 -12.91
C SER A 212 1.64 -16.82 -11.50
N ASN A 213 2.89 -17.22 -11.34
CA ASN A 213 3.65 -17.08 -10.09
C ASN A 213 4.04 -15.61 -9.78
N VAL A 214 3.30 -14.64 -10.32
CA VAL A 214 3.51 -13.22 -10.12
C VAL A 214 2.35 -12.62 -9.36
N ALA A 215 2.62 -11.96 -8.25
CA ALA A 215 1.65 -11.19 -7.50
C ALA A 215 1.87 -9.69 -7.76
N THR A 216 0.82 -8.99 -8.19
CA THR A 216 0.86 -7.55 -8.46
C THR A 216 0.35 -6.74 -7.27
N SER A 217 0.74 -5.47 -7.20
CA SER A 217 0.31 -4.51 -6.18
C SER A 217 -0.68 -3.50 -6.74
N LYS A 218 -1.72 -3.17 -5.95
CA LYS A 218 -2.56 -1.99 -6.21
C LYS A 218 -1.72 -0.73 -6.08
N GLY A 219 -2.14 0.35 -6.72
CA GLY A 219 -1.49 1.67 -6.63
C GLY A 219 -2.03 2.54 -5.49
N TYR A 220 -2.81 2.03 -4.56
CA TYR A 220 -3.44 2.77 -3.47
C TYR A 220 -3.66 1.86 -2.25
N LEU A 221 -3.87 2.45 -1.08
CA LEU A 221 -4.24 1.73 0.15
C LEU A 221 -5.76 1.59 0.23
N ASP A 222 -6.25 0.36 0.35
CA ASP A 222 -7.66 0.14 0.67
C ASP A 222 -7.94 0.63 2.10
N GLY A 223 -9.05 1.29 2.34
CA GLY A 223 -9.49 1.70 3.68
C GLY A 223 -9.58 0.52 4.64
N SER A 224 -9.98 -0.66 4.15
CA SER A 224 -9.98 -1.90 4.94
C SER A 224 -8.60 -2.34 5.40
N ALA A 225 -7.55 -2.07 4.63
CA ALA A 225 -6.17 -2.39 5.02
C ALA A 225 -5.69 -1.47 6.14
N VAL A 226 -6.00 -0.18 6.05
CA VAL A 226 -5.67 0.80 7.10
C VAL A 226 -6.47 0.51 8.38
N ARG A 227 -7.78 0.24 8.26
CA ARG A 227 -8.63 -0.16 9.38
C ARG A 227 -8.06 -1.39 10.11
N GLY A 228 -7.62 -2.39 9.36
CA GLY A 228 -6.98 -3.59 9.92
C GLY A 228 -5.61 -3.31 10.55
N ALA A 229 -4.85 -2.36 10.02
CA ALA A 229 -3.56 -1.95 10.59
C ALA A 229 -3.75 -1.18 11.91
N VAL A 230 -4.75 -0.29 11.98
CA VAL A 230 -5.16 0.41 13.22
C VAL A 230 -5.61 -0.60 14.28
N ALA A 231 -6.46 -1.57 13.92
CA ALA A 231 -6.87 -2.63 14.83
C ALA A 231 -5.67 -3.39 15.43
N ALA A 232 -4.75 -3.82 14.56
CA ALA A 232 -3.54 -4.53 14.99
C ALA A 232 -2.60 -3.64 15.82
N ALA A 233 -2.58 -2.33 15.60
CA ALA A 233 -1.82 -1.40 16.42
C ALA A 233 -2.43 -1.25 17.82
N LEU A 234 -3.74 -1.07 17.93
CA LEU A 234 -4.45 -1.01 19.23
C LEU A 234 -4.25 -2.30 20.04
N GLU A 235 -4.35 -3.47 19.38
CA GLU A 235 -4.10 -4.76 20.01
C GLU A 235 -2.66 -4.86 20.54
N ARG A 236 -1.65 -4.46 19.73
CA ARG A 236 -0.24 -4.45 20.15
C ARG A 236 0.04 -3.50 21.31
N LEU A 237 -0.70 -2.39 21.39
CA LEU A 237 -0.59 -1.40 22.48
C LEU A 237 -1.33 -1.86 23.75
N GLY A 238 -2.12 -2.95 23.70
CA GLY A 238 -2.92 -3.45 24.80
C GLY A 238 -4.24 -2.70 25.02
N HIS A 239 -4.67 -1.89 24.06
CA HIS A 239 -5.91 -1.09 24.13
C HIS A 239 -7.10 -1.89 23.57
N HIS A 240 -7.46 -2.99 24.24
CA HIS A 240 -8.53 -3.88 23.75
C HIS A 240 -9.91 -3.21 23.78
N ASP A 241 -10.21 -2.37 24.77
CA ASP A 241 -11.47 -1.63 24.84
C ASP A 241 -11.62 -0.63 23.70
N ALA A 242 -10.52 -0.03 23.23
CA ALA A 242 -10.51 0.89 22.10
C ALA A 242 -10.89 0.21 20.78
N LEU A 243 -10.68 -1.11 20.65
CA LEU A 243 -11.10 -1.86 19.46
C LEU A 243 -12.62 -1.80 19.27
N ASP A 244 -13.38 -1.96 20.34
CA ASP A 244 -14.84 -1.90 20.27
C ASP A 244 -15.33 -0.47 20.03
N VAL A 245 -14.64 0.53 20.59
CA VAL A 245 -14.94 1.95 20.33
C VAL A 245 -14.73 2.32 18.85
N VAL A 246 -13.59 1.94 18.28
CA VAL A 246 -13.20 2.33 16.91
C VAL A 246 -13.89 1.49 15.84
N LEU A 247 -13.99 0.17 16.05
CA LEU A 247 -14.35 -0.80 15.01
C LEU A 247 -15.73 -1.44 15.23
N GLY A 248 -16.27 -1.35 16.45
CA GLY A 248 -17.51 -1.98 16.87
C GLY A 248 -18.72 -1.03 16.89
N GLY A 249 -19.84 -1.54 17.40
CA GLY A 249 -21.09 -0.80 17.53
C GLY A 249 -21.81 -0.50 16.21
N ASP A 250 -22.87 0.31 16.29
CA ASP A 250 -23.72 0.66 15.14
C ASP A 250 -23.05 1.70 14.23
N HIS A 251 -22.11 2.50 14.76
CA HIS A 251 -21.43 3.58 14.04
C HIS A 251 -19.90 3.46 14.20
N PRO A 252 -19.26 2.43 13.61
CA PRO A 252 -17.80 2.31 13.63
C PRO A 252 -17.14 3.43 12.81
N ALA A 253 -15.89 3.76 13.14
CA ALA A 253 -15.09 4.68 12.34
C ALA A 253 -14.95 4.18 10.90
N GLN A 254 -15.00 5.11 9.94
CA GLN A 254 -14.95 4.83 8.51
C GLN A 254 -13.58 5.23 7.96
N PHE A 255 -12.92 4.30 7.29
CA PHE A 255 -11.60 4.50 6.70
C PHE A 255 -11.72 4.53 5.18
N GLY A 256 -11.45 5.67 4.56
CA GLY A 256 -11.47 5.77 3.10
C GLY A 256 -10.24 5.19 2.44
N ASP A 257 -10.35 4.86 1.15
CA ASP A 257 -9.21 4.50 0.33
C ASP A 257 -8.24 5.70 0.25
N ALA A 258 -6.94 5.42 0.29
CA ALA A 258 -5.91 6.43 0.27
C ALA A 258 -5.07 6.34 -0.99
N HIS A 259 -5.06 7.42 -1.76
CA HIS A 259 -4.25 7.55 -2.96
C HIS A 259 -2.89 8.17 -2.60
N PRO A 260 -1.81 7.77 -3.32
CA PRO A 260 -0.46 8.28 -3.04
C PRO A 260 -0.22 9.66 -3.61
N GLY A 261 0.81 10.32 -3.12
CA GLY A 261 1.43 11.51 -3.70
C GLY A 261 0.98 12.82 -3.10
N HIS A 262 -0.25 13.22 -3.20
CA HIS A 262 -0.77 14.50 -2.75
C HIS A 262 -2.14 14.37 -2.07
N LEU A 263 -2.46 15.31 -1.17
CA LEU A 263 -3.72 15.35 -0.43
C LEU A 263 -4.97 15.38 -1.33
N SER A 264 -4.86 15.98 -2.52
CA SER A 264 -5.93 16.04 -3.52
C SER A 264 -6.06 14.76 -4.35
N ALA A 265 -5.21 13.74 -4.13
CA ALA A 265 -5.18 12.55 -4.97
C ALA A 265 -6.49 11.74 -4.91
N VAL A 266 -7.02 11.43 -6.08
CA VAL A 266 -8.24 10.64 -6.27
C VAL A 266 -8.04 9.58 -7.36
N PRO A 267 -8.88 8.53 -7.39
CA PRO A 267 -8.86 7.60 -8.53
C PRO A 267 -9.20 8.35 -9.81
N ALA A 268 -8.51 8.02 -10.91
CA ALA A 268 -8.81 8.58 -12.22
C ALA A 268 -10.30 8.38 -12.55
N PRO A 269 -11.08 9.47 -12.74
CA PRO A 269 -12.46 9.33 -13.21
C PRO A 269 -12.51 8.54 -14.52
N LEU A 270 -13.48 7.66 -14.68
CA LEU A 270 -13.63 6.92 -15.93
C LEU A 270 -14.05 7.80 -17.10
N THR A 271 -14.44 9.05 -16.83
CA THR A 271 -14.67 10.11 -17.79
C THR A 271 -13.38 10.82 -18.22
N LEU A 272 -12.31 10.68 -17.43
CA LEU A 272 -11.01 11.34 -17.69
C LEU A 272 -10.26 10.68 -18.84
N ARG A 273 -9.74 11.50 -19.75
CA ARG A 273 -9.03 11.09 -20.97
C ARG A 273 -7.65 11.73 -21.02
N GLU A 274 -6.67 10.97 -21.45
CA GLU A 274 -5.30 11.44 -21.68
C GLU A 274 -4.99 11.46 -23.16
N PRO A 275 -4.34 12.52 -23.68
CA PRO A 275 -3.85 12.53 -25.05
C PRO A 275 -2.76 11.45 -25.23
N LYS A 276 -2.83 10.66 -26.30
CA LYS A 276 -1.79 9.66 -26.63
C LYS A 276 -0.43 10.29 -26.92
N ALA A 277 -0.43 11.53 -27.36
CA ALA A 277 0.78 12.30 -27.66
C ALA A 277 1.37 13.02 -26.42
N GLY A 278 0.78 12.81 -25.23
CA GLY A 278 1.14 13.55 -24.02
C GLY A 278 0.41 14.89 -23.90
N GLY A 279 0.47 15.49 -22.73
CA GLY A 279 -0.19 16.76 -22.41
C GLY A 279 -1.27 16.63 -21.35
N ALA A 280 -1.90 17.75 -21.01
CA ALA A 280 -2.88 17.82 -19.92
C ALA A 280 -4.13 16.94 -20.21
N PRO A 281 -4.65 16.23 -19.21
CA PRO A 281 -5.84 15.40 -19.33
C PRO A 281 -7.08 16.24 -19.64
N SER A 282 -8.14 15.58 -20.08
CA SER A 282 -9.43 16.18 -20.34
C SER A 282 -10.56 15.30 -19.86
N ASP A 283 -11.54 15.87 -19.13
CA ASP A 283 -12.69 15.14 -18.59
C ASP A 283 -13.93 15.37 -19.44
N ASP A 284 -14.69 14.29 -19.68
CA ASP A 284 -15.90 14.32 -20.49
C ASP A 284 -17.17 14.55 -19.67
N ALA A 285 -17.13 14.54 -18.32
CA ALA A 285 -18.33 14.58 -17.46
C ALA A 285 -19.18 15.82 -17.68
N VAL A 286 -18.57 17.01 -17.77
CA VAL A 286 -19.28 18.28 -18.03
C VAL A 286 -20.00 18.24 -19.37
N ALA A 287 -19.31 17.80 -20.42
CA ALA A 287 -19.87 17.72 -21.77
C ALA A 287 -21.02 16.69 -21.86
N LEU A 288 -20.90 15.56 -21.18
CA LEU A 288 -21.95 14.53 -21.11
C LEU A 288 -23.20 15.07 -20.39
N CYS A 289 -23.02 15.82 -19.30
CA CYS A 289 -24.10 16.47 -18.59
C CYS A 289 -24.77 17.54 -19.44
N ALA A 290 -23.99 18.43 -20.07
CA ALA A 290 -24.54 19.49 -20.92
C ALA A 290 -25.38 18.92 -22.06
N HIS A 291 -24.89 17.88 -22.73
CA HIS A 291 -25.62 17.22 -23.81
C HIS A 291 -26.95 16.62 -23.32
N ALA A 292 -26.94 15.93 -22.17
CA ALA A 292 -28.15 15.36 -21.57
C ALA A 292 -29.15 16.44 -21.13
N ALA A 293 -28.66 17.62 -20.72
CA ALA A 293 -29.48 18.79 -20.35
C ALA A 293 -29.88 19.69 -21.54
N GLY A 294 -29.79 19.20 -22.79
CA GLY A 294 -30.21 19.92 -23.99
C GLY A 294 -29.21 20.97 -24.49
N GLY A 295 -27.99 20.96 -23.95
CA GLY A 295 -26.89 21.81 -24.41
C GLY A 295 -26.15 21.26 -25.64
N ARG A 296 -25.02 21.88 -26.00
CA ARG A 296 -24.24 21.49 -27.18
C ARG A 296 -23.62 20.10 -27.02
N PRO A 297 -23.71 19.21 -28.04
CA PRO A 297 -23.10 17.91 -28.00
C PRO A 297 -21.57 18.02 -28.01
N SER A 298 -20.91 17.18 -27.21
CA SER A 298 -19.45 17.03 -27.29
C SER A 298 -19.06 16.18 -28.49
N SER A 299 -18.05 16.60 -29.24
CA SER A 299 -17.46 15.78 -30.31
C SER A 299 -16.61 14.66 -29.69
N ARG A 300 -16.59 13.47 -30.34
CA ARG A 300 -15.67 12.38 -29.94
C ARG A 300 -14.24 12.84 -30.11
N ARG A 301 -13.42 12.70 -29.05
CA ARG A 301 -12.01 13.04 -29.07
C ARG A 301 -11.20 11.91 -29.69
N HIS A 302 -10.67 12.14 -30.90
CA HIS A 302 -9.70 11.24 -31.51
C HIS A 302 -8.31 11.44 -30.86
N GLY A 303 -7.53 10.36 -30.72
CA GLY A 303 -6.17 10.44 -30.17
C GLY A 303 -6.07 10.47 -28.66
N TYR A 304 -7.16 10.20 -27.93
CA TYR A 304 -7.17 10.07 -26.48
C TYR A 304 -7.30 8.61 -26.03
N ARG A 305 -6.83 8.29 -24.84
CA ARG A 305 -7.03 7.02 -24.13
C ARG A 305 -7.70 7.27 -22.77
N ALA A 306 -8.30 6.25 -22.18
CA ALA A 306 -8.81 6.36 -20.81
C ALA A 306 -7.65 6.54 -19.83
N ALA A 307 -7.77 7.51 -18.93
CA ALA A 307 -6.84 7.70 -17.83
C ALA A 307 -6.88 6.51 -16.87
N LYS A 308 -5.80 6.27 -16.16
CA LYS A 308 -5.63 5.17 -15.21
C LYS A 308 -4.91 5.66 -13.96
N GLY A 309 -4.93 4.84 -12.89
CA GLY A 309 -4.20 5.16 -11.67
C GLY A 309 -4.87 6.21 -10.81
N SER A 310 -4.08 7.03 -10.16
CA SER A 310 -4.51 8.15 -9.31
C SER A 310 -4.07 9.46 -9.94
N PHE A 311 -4.90 10.48 -9.79
CA PHE A 311 -4.62 11.84 -10.25
C PHE A 311 -4.60 12.79 -9.06
N ALA A 312 -3.67 13.73 -9.06
CA ALA A 312 -3.53 14.76 -8.05
C ALA A 312 -3.37 16.15 -8.69
N LEU A 313 -3.82 17.16 -7.98
CA LEU A 313 -3.62 18.55 -8.36
C LEU A 313 -2.21 18.97 -7.91
N ASP A 314 -1.34 19.24 -8.85
CA ASP A 314 -0.02 19.82 -8.64
C ASP A 314 0.02 21.20 -9.34
N GLY A 315 0.81 22.15 -8.85
CA GLY A 315 0.83 23.58 -9.22
C GLY A 315 0.60 23.97 -10.70
N GLY A 316 0.63 23.02 -11.61
CA GLY A 316 0.32 23.14 -13.04
C GLY A 316 -0.99 22.51 -13.51
N GLY A 317 -1.77 21.88 -12.63
CA GLY A 317 -3.02 21.19 -12.97
C GLY A 317 -3.06 19.72 -12.53
N TRP A 318 -4.08 19.00 -12.95
CA TRP A 318 -4.26 17.58 -12.62
C TRP A 318 -3.29 16.70 -13.41
N GLN A 319 -2.54 15.88 -12.70
CA GLN A 319 -1.54 14.97 -13.27
C GLN A 319 -1.65 13.56 -12.69
N GLU A 320 -1.25 12.56 -13.48
CA GLU A 320 -1.14 11.17 -13.00
C GLU A 320 -0.05 11.08 -11.94
N VAL A 321 -0.39 10.46 -10.80
CA VAL A 321 0.58 10.18 -9.74
C VAL A 321 1.42 8.96 -10.14
N THR A 322 2.69 9.20 -10.40
CA THR A 322 3.64 8.14 -10.72
C THR A 322 4.10 7.43 -9.46
N ILE A 323 4.02 6.09 -9.45
CA ILE A 323 4.48 5.23 -8.36
C ILE A 323 5.61 4.35 -8.89
N GLU A 324 6.75 4.42 -8.21
CA GLU A 324 7.86 3.52 -8.53
C GLU A 324 7.55 2.11 -8.05
N ARG A 325 7.74 1.13 -8.94
CA ARG A 325 7.46 -0.29 -8.67
C ARG A 325 8.66 -1.14 -9.00
N ARG A 326 8.85 -2.17 -8.20
CA ARG A 326 9.93 -3.15 -8.40
C ARG A 326 9.40 -4.57 -8.28
N MET A 327 9.95 -5.46 -9.10
CA MET A 327 9.71 -6.90 -8.95
C MET A 327 10.72 -7.51 -7.96
N VAL A 328 10.23 -8.27 -7.00
CA VAL A 328 11.04 -9.01 -6.04
C VAL A 328 10.77 -10.49 -6.22
N THR A 329 11.73 -11.24 -6.75
CA THR A 329 11.62 -12.70 -6.83
C THR A 329 12.14 -13.37 -5.57
N ARG A 330 11.48 -14.38 -5.15
CA ARG A 330 11.81 -15.17 -3.97
C ARG A 330 11.69 -16.65 -4.26
N THR A 331 12.54 -17.41 -3.61
CA THR A 331 12.52 -18.86 -3.64
C THR A 331 12.32 -19.36 -2.21
N ALA A 332 11.39 -20.28 -2.01
CA ALA A 332 11.32 -20.99 -0.76
C ALA A 332 12.51 -21.95 -0.66
N ARG A 333 13.15 -22.02 0.50
CA ARG A 333 14.25 -22.95 0.77
C ARG A 333 13.76 -24.07 1.66
N ASN A 334 14.15 -25.29 1.30
CA ASN A 334 14.00 -26.43 2.19
C ASN A 334 15.00 -26.27 3.36
N LEU A 335 14.51 -26.31 4.60
CA LEU A 335 15.33 -26.14 5.79
C LEU A 335 16.26 -27.32 6.08
N VAL A 336 15.92 -28.52 5.57
CA VAL A 336 16.71 -29.73 5.82
C VAL A 336 17.96 -29.78 4.96
N ASP A 337 17.83 -29.55 3.65
CA ASP A 337 18.94 -29.63 2.71
C ASP A 337 19.51 -28.27 2.28
N GLY A 338 18.87 -27.18 2.70
CA GLY A 338 19.27 -25.81 2.39
C GLY A 338 19.13 -25.40 0.92
N ARG A 339 18.50 -26.25 0.09
CA ARG A 339 18.33 -26.00 -1.34
C ARG A 339 17.05 -25.24 -1.63
N ALA A 340 16.98 -24.63 -2.80
CA ALA A 340 15.72 -24.09 -3.30
C ALA A 340 14.71 -25.24 -3.47
N ALA A 341 13.50 -25.05 -2.95
CA ALA A 341 12.44 -26.02 -3.16
C ALA A 341 11.92 -25.89 -4.60
N ASP A 342 11.82 -27.03 -5.29
CA ASP A 342 11.37 -27.07 -6.69
C ASP A 342 9.96 -26.50 -6.84
N GLY A 343 9.75 -25.71 -7.89
CA GLY A 343 8.45 -25.10 -8.19
C GLY A 343 8.01 -23.96 -7.27
N LEU A 344 8.81 -23.55 -6.28
CA LEU A 344 8.48 -22.50 -5.33
C LEU A 344 9.23 -21.17 -5.59
N LEU A 345 9.46 -20.86 -6.86
CA LEU A 345 9.90 -19.54 -7.32
C LEU A 345 8.66 -18.67 -7.55
N PHE A 346 8.59 -17.50 -6.93
CA PHE A 346 7.52 -16.54 -7.12
C PHE A 346 8.04 -15.11 -7.12
N SER A 347 7.35 -14.24 -7.85
CA SER A 347 7.68 -12.83 -7.96
C SER A 347 6.58 -11.97 -7.37
N LEU A 348 6.97 -10.93 -6.65
CA LEU A 348 6.09 -9.95 -6.04
C LEU A 348 6.38 -8.58 -6.64
N GLU A 349 5.39 -7.92 -7.18
CA GLU A 349 5.48 -6.49 -7.47
C GLU A 349 5.29 -5.72 -6.18
N VAL A 350 6.23 -4.85 -5.86
CA VAL A 350 6.18 -3.99 -4.68
C VAL A 350 6.27 -2.54 -5.08
N ILE A 351 5.67 -1.66 -4.27
CA ILE A 351 5.79 -0.21 -4.40
C ILE A 351 6.99 0.21 -3.56
N GLU A 352 7.87 1.01 -4.14
CA GLU A 352 9.03 1.56 -3.44
C GLU A 352 8.61 2.71 -2.52
N PRO A 353 9.21 2.82 -1.31
CA PRO A 353 8.75 3.76 -0.29
C PRO A 353 9.14 5.23 -0.55
N HIS A 354 10.26 5.50 -1.17
CA HIS A 354 10.93 6.78 -1.51
C HIS A 354 10.11 8.06 -1.27
N GLY A 355 9.86 8.42 0.00
CA GLY A 355 9.08 9.61 0.34
C GLY A 355 7.60 9.54 -0.04
N LEU A 356 7.11 8.35 -0.39
CA LEU A 356 5.72 8.14 -0.78
C LEU A 356 4.79 8.33 0.42
N CYS A 357 3.91 9.31 0.32
CA CYS A 357 2.88 9.59 1.30
C CYS A 357 1.52 9.13 0.81
N PHE A 358 0.69 8.66 1.74
CA PHE A 358 -0.71 8.30 1.52
C PHE A 358 -1.59 9.15 2.43
N TYR A 359 -2.68 9.65 1.90
CA TYR A 359 -3.62 10.52 2.62
C TYR A 359 -4.90 9.75 2.87
N VAL A 360 -5.08 9.31 4.12
CA VAL A 360 -6.19 8.43 4.54
C VAL A 360 -7.28 9.25 5.21
N PRO A 361 -8.43 9.48 4.57
CA PRO A 361 -9.53 10.13 5.25
C PRO A 361 -10.20 9.15 6.23
N VAL A 362 -10.33 9.56 7.49
CA VAL A 362 -11.01 8.81 8.54
C VAL A 362 -12.13 9.65 9.12
N THR A 363 -13.36 9.13 9.07
CA THR A 363 -14.55 9.77 9.62
C THR A 363 -15.02 9.01 10.85
N GLY A 364 -15.32 9.73 11.91
CA GLY A 364 -15.78 9.11 13.16
C GLY A 364 -16.11 10.12 14.24
N ARG A 365 -16.51 9.61 15.41
CA ARG A 365 -16.70 10.41 16.62
C ARG A 365 -15.33 10.85 17.17
N PRO A 366 -15.25 11.96 17.93
CA PRO A 366 -13.98 12.45 18.47
C PRO A 366 -13.15 11.39 19.18
N GLU A 367 -13.77 10.64 20.07
CA GLU A 367 -13.11 9.56 20.81
C GLU A 367 -12.54 8.46 19.87
N GLN A 368 -13.25 8.12 18.79
CA GLN A 368 -12.77 7.15 17.79
C GLN A 368 -11.54 7.69 17.06
N LEU A 369 -11.57 8.97 16.68
CA LEU A 369 -10.48 9.63 15.97
C LEU A 369 -9.23 9.76 16.85
N GLU A 370 -9.38 10.04 18.15
CA GLU A 370 -8.27 10.04 19.10
C GLU A 370 -7.57 8.68 19.16
N TRP A 371 -8.33 7.59 19.29
CA TRP A 371 -7.78 6.24 19.29
C TRP A 371 -7.11 5.86 17.96
N VAL A 372 -7.68 6.31 16.83
CA VAL A 372 -7.08 6.09 15.50
C VAL A 372 -5.73 6.79 15.40
N VAL A 373 -5.63 8.04 15.84
CA VAL A 373 -4.37 8.80 15.82
C VAL A 373 -3.34 8.16 16.74
N GLN A 374 -3.75 7.75 17.94
CA GLN A 374 -2.87 7.04 18.86
C GLN A 374 -2.34 5.74 18.26
N ALA A 375 -3.19 4.94 17.61
CA ALA A 375 -2.77 3.73 16.92
C ALA A 375 -1.83 4.01 15.76
N ALA A 376 -2.10 5.09 14.99
CA ALA A 376 -1.25 5.48 13.85
C ALA A 376 0.15 5.94 14.29
N GLY A 377 0.27 6.58 15.47
CA GLY A 377 1.56 6.97 16.06
C GLY A 377 2.47 5.80 16.42
N ALA A 378 1.93 4.57 16.50
CA ALA A 378 2.68 3.35 16.85
C ALA A 378 3.12 2.52 15.63
N ASP A 379 3.39 3.09 14.50
CA ASP A 379 3.63 2.45 13.20
C ASP A 379 2.48 1.53 12.75
N LEU A 380 1.99 1.73 11.55
CA LEU A 380 1.01 0.87 10.92
C LEU A 380 1.68 -0.11 9.96
N PHE A 381 1.13 -1.31 9.84
CA PHE A 381 1.63 -2.32 8.93
C PHE A 381 0.53 -2.80 8.00
N VAL A 382 0.69 -2.55 6.71
CA VAL A 382 -0.29 -2.86 5.68
C VAL A 382 0.21 -3.88 4.65
N GLY A 383 -0.70 -4.47 3.92
CA GLY A 383 -0.37 -5.38 2.82
C GLY A 383 0.13 -6.76 3.24
N GLY A 384 0.79 -7.43 2.31
CA GLY A 384 1.36 -8.77 2.47
C GLY A 384 2.80 -8.76 2.96
N THR A 385 3.31 -9.94 3.33
CA THR A 385 4.73 -10.19 3.68
C THR A 385 5.31 -9.29 4.78
N ARG A 386 4.48 -8.76 5.68
CA ARG A 386 4.85 -7.79 6.71
C ARG A 386 5.96 -8.27 7.64
N SER A 387 5.95 -9.55 8.01
CA SER A 387 7.00 -10.14 8.86
C SER A 387 8.38 -10.23 8.21
N ARG A 388 8.48 -9.83 6.92
CA ARG A 388 9.68 -9.96 6.09
C ARG A 388 10.23 -8.61 5.61
N GLY A 389 9.89 -7.52 6.31
CA GLY A 389 10.37 -6.17 6.04
C GLY A 389 9.59 -5.42 4.95
N PHE A 390 8.27 -5.61 4.93
CA PHE A 390 7.36 -4.90 4.04
C PHE A 390 6.21 -4.27 4.83
N GLY A 391 5.67 -3.19 4.29
CA GLY A 391 4.37 -2.69 4.68
C GLY A 391 4.36 -1.69 5.83
N ARG A 392 5.51 -1.20 6.32
CA ARG A 392 5.56 -0.22 7.40
C ARG A 392 5.18 1.17 6.90
N LEU A 393 4.21 1.76 7.58
CA LEU A 393 3.78 3.14 7.42
C LEU A 393 4.00 3.88 8.74
N ARG A 394 4.50 5.11 8.65
CA ARG A 394 4.66 6.02 9.79
C ARG A 394 3.70 7.19 9.65
N LEU A 395 3.06 7.58 10.74
CA LEU A 395 2.29 8.81 10.81
C LEU A 395 3.25 10.01 10.71
N ALA A 396 3.05 10.83 9.68
CA ALA A 396 3.78 12.08 9.48
C ALA A 396 2.98 13.28 9.98
N ASP A 397 1.66 13.29 9.75
CA ASP A 397 0.80 14.41 10.13
C ASP A 397 -0.67 13.99 10.24
N VAL A 398 -1.48 14.81 10.89
CA VAL A 398 -2.94 14.67 11.00
C VAL A 398 -3.59 16.00 10.62
N LEU A 399 -4.32 16.00 9.51
CA LEU A 399 -5.03 17.16 9.01
C LEU A 399 -6.49 17.11 9.43
N THR A 400 -7.02 18.20 9.94
CA THR A 400 -8.42 18.33 10.38
C THR A 400 -9.28 19.08 9.35
N GLU A 401 -8.65 19.70 8.36
CA GLU A 401 -9.33 20.41 7.29
C GLU A 401 -9.45 19.55 6.04
N SER A 402 -10.59 19.67 5.37
CA SER A 402 -10.80 19.03 4.08
C SER A 402 -9.95 19.70 3.01
N PRO A 403 -9.25 18.95 2.15
CA PRO A 403 -8.54 19.52 0.99
C PRO A 403 -9.48 20.04 -0.09
N LEU A 404 -10.75 19.68 -0.02
CA LEU A 404 -11.76 20.08 -0.99
C LEU A 404 -12.51 21.32 -0.49
N ALA A 405 -12.77 22.23 -1.41
CA ALA A 405 -13.71 23.33 -1.19
C ALA A 405 -15.09 22.80 -0.76
N SER A 406 -15.90 23.65 -0.16
CA SER A 406 -17.27 23.29 0.23
C SER A 406 -18.06 22.73 -0.95
N LEU A 407 -19.04 21.87 -0.69
CA LEU A 407 -19.89 21.35 -1.77
C LEU A 407 -20.61 22.49 -2.51
N ALA A 408 -21.03 23.53 -1.80
CA ALA A 408 -21.70 24.68 -2.42
C ALA A 408 -20.78 25.35 -3.47
N GLU A 409 -19.51 25.57 -3.14
CA GLU A 409 -18.52 26.14 -4.07
C GLU A 409 -18.23 25.19 -5.24
N ARG A 410 -18.09 23.89 -4.97
CA ARG A 410 -17.87 22.88 -6.02
C ARG A 410 -19.07 22.79 -6.98
N HIS A 411 -20.29 22.80 -6.45
CA HIS A 411 -21.52 22.78 -7.23
C HIS A 411 -21.70 24.07 -8.03
N GLN A 412 -21.37 25.23 -7.45
CA GLN A 412 -21.41 26.50 -8.18
C GLN A 412 -20.45 26.50 -9.37
N ARG A 413 -19.21 26.01 -9.20
CA ARG A 413 -18.25 25.86 -10.31
C ARG A 413 -18.76 24.92 -11.40
N TRP A 414 -19.41 23.84 -11.02
CA TRP A 414 -20.08 22.91 -11.94
C TRP A 414 -21.17 23.61 -12.76
N ILE A 415 -22.06 24.35 -12.10
CA ILE A 415 -23.12 25.14 -12.72
C ILE A 415 -22.54 26.16 -13.70
N ASP A 416 -21.53 26.92 -13.29
CA ASP A 416 -20.94 27.97 -14.12
C ASP A 416 -20.27 27.37 -15.37
N CYS A 417 -19.63 26.23 -15.26
CA CYS A 417 -19.07 25.51 -16.40
C CYS A 417 -20.16 25.02 -17.36
N LEU A 418 -21.28 24.49 -16.86
CA LEU A 418 -22.41 24.04 -17.68
C LEU A 418 -23.12 25.19 -18.41
N LYS A 419 -23.19 26.38 -17.80
CA LYS A 419 -23.73 27.58 -18.45
C LYS A 419 -22.94 27.98 -19.69
N THR A 420 -21.62 27.75 -19.72
CA THR A 420 -20.80 28.03 -20.93
C THR A 420 -21.19 27.14 -22.11
N LEU A 421 -21.85 26.00 -21.84
CA LEU A 421 -22.32 25.04 -22.85
C LEU A 421 -23.82 25.15 -23.14
N ASP A 422 -24.45 26.23 -22.75
CA ASP A 422 -25.88 26.47 -22.93
C ASP A 422 -26.80 25.38 -22.34
N ALA A 423 -26.32 24.68 -21.27
CA ALA A 423 -27.11 23.66 -20.59
C ALA A 423 -28.35 24.28 -19.90
N GLN A 424 -29.51 23.61 -20.03
CA GLN A 424 -30.73 24.05 -19.36
C GLN A 424 -30.73 23.61 -17.90
N ARG A 425 -31.14 24.52 -17.00
CA ARG A 425 -31.28 24.26 -15.57
C ARG A 425 -30.10 23.55 -14.92
N PRO A 426 -28.86 24.04 -15.10
CA PRO A 426 -27.64 23.38 -14.64
C PRO A 426 -27.63 23.16 -13.10
N GLU A 427 -28.36 24.00 -12.33
CA GLU A 427 -28.51 23.91 -10.88
C GLU A 427 -29.20 22.62 -10.42
N THR A 428 -29.93 21.96 -11.30
CA THR A 428 -30.63 20.70 -11.01
C THR A 428 -29.71 19.48 -11.14
N THR A 429 -28.49 19.66 -11.62
CA THR A 429 -27.58 18.56 -11.99
C THR A 429 -26.34 18.49 -11.12
N GLY A 430 -25.67 17.33 -11.10
CA GLY A 430 -24.37 17.14 -10.47
C GLY A 430 -23.66 15.89 -10.97
N ALA A 431 -22.37 15.81 -10.70
CA ALA A 431 -21.58 14.60 -10.94
C ALA A 431 -21.16 13.97 -9.62
N LEU A 432 -21.28 12.66 -9.50
CA LEU A 432 -20.86 11.85 -8.35
C LEU A 432 -19.69 10.98 -8.75
N LEU A 433 -18.51 11.27 -8.21
CA LEU A 433 -17.29 10.48 -8.39
C LEU A 433 -17.17 9.42 -7.29
N ALA A 434 -17.15 8.15 -7.65
CA ALA A 434 -16.86 7.07 -6.72
C ALA A 434 -15.36 7.06 -6.36
N VAL A 435 -15.02 7.31 -5.10
CA VAL A 435 -13.65 7.28 -4.58
C VAL A 435 -13.34 6.00 -3.81
N GLY A 436 -14.32 5.13 -3.61
CA GLY A 436 -14.21 3.78 -3.10
C GLY A 436 -15.07 2.81 -3.90
N PRO A 437 -14.89 1.48 -3.75
CA PRO A 437 -15.71 0.48 -4.42
C PRO A 437 -17.19 0.58 -3.98
N ILE A 438 -18.13 0.47 -4.91
CA ILE A 438 -19.56 0.46 -4.59
C ILE A 438 -20.12 -0.95 -4.78
N ALA A 439 -20.33 -1.67 -3.68
CA ALA A 439 -20.71 -3.07 -3.67
C ALA A 439 -22.23 -3.27 -3.73
N VAL A 440 -22.87 -2.78 -4.79
CA VAL A 440 -24.30 -2.97 -5.07
C VAL A 440 -24.52 -3.34 -6.53
N ASP A 441 -25.66 -3.94 -6.83
CA ASP A 441 -26.13 -4.09 -8.20
C ASP A 441 -26.69 -2.77 -8.74
N GLN A 442 -26.98 -2.74 -10.05
CA GLN A 442 -27.50 -1.53 -10.70
C GLN A 442 -28.86 -1.09 -10.14
N ALA A 443 -29.74 -2.03 -9.81
CA ALA A 443 -31.06 -1.69 -9.29
C ALA A 443 -30.98 -1.05 -7.89
N ARG A 444 -30.06 -1.52 -7.05
CA ARG A 444 -29.80 -0.90 -5.73
C ARG A 444 -29.12 0.45 -5.85
N LEU A 445 -28.23 0.62 -6.84
CA LEU A 445 -27.62 1.92 -7.14
C LEU A 445 -28.68 2.96 -7.51
N LEU A 446 -29.57 2.62 -8.45
CA LEU A 446 -30.65 3.52 -8.87
C LEU A 446 -31.60 3.86 -7.71
N ARG A 447 -32.00 2.86 -6.91
CA ARG A 447 -32.78 3.11 -5.70
C ARG A 447 -32.08 4.00 -4.67
N ALA A 448 -30.75 3.94 -4.59
CA ALA A 448 -30.01 4.85 -3.72
C ALA A 448 -30.12 6.29 -4.21
N PHE A 449 -30.02 6.53 -5.51
CA PHE A 449 -30.27 7.87 -6.08
C PHE A 449 -31.69 8.33 -5.83
N GLU A 450 -32.69 7.46 -6.09
CA GLU A 450 -34.12 7.76 -5.89
C GLU A 450 -34.47 8.17 -4.47
N ARG A 451 -33.84 7.56 -3.44
CA ARG A 451 -34.04 7.93 -2.04
C ARG A 451 -33.60 9.37 -1.70
N HIS A 452 -32.75 9.94 -2.52
CA HIS A 452 -32.26 11.32 -2.42
C HIS A 452 -32.87 12.23 -3.49
N ASP A 453 -34.02 11.85 -4.08
CA ASP A 453 -34.68 12.60 -5.15
C ASP A 453 -33.78 12.86 -6.38
N LEU A 454 -32.80 12.00 -6.60
CA LEU A 454 -31.91 12.04 -7.75
C LEU A 454 -32.28 11.00 -8.80
N GLU A 455 -32.10 11.35 -10.06
CA GLU A 455 -32.21 10.46 -11.21
C GLU A 455 -30.88 10.38 -11.94
N LEU A 456 -30.48 9.17 -12.33
CA LEU A 456 -29.28 8.95 -13.13
C LEU A 456 -29.54 9.32 -14.59
N ILE A 457 -28.91 10.37 -15.09
CA ILE A 457 -29.03 10.79 -16.49
C ILE A 457 -27.91 10.21 -17.36
N HIS A 458 -26.71 10.00 -16.81
CA HIS A 458 -25.62 9.34 -17.49
C HIS A 458 -24.67 8.67 -16.51
N GLY A 459 -24.07 7.53 -16.89
CA GLY A 459 -23.12 6.83 -16.04
C GLY A 459 -21.94 6.27 -16.85
N VAL A 460 -20.73 6.63 -16.46
CA VAL A 460 -19.51 6.00 -16.98
C VAL A 460 -18.92 5.15 -15.86
N SER A 461 -19.17 3.87 -15.93
CA SER A 461 -18.81 2.94 -14.86
C SER A 461 -18.24 1.64 -15.38
N ARG A 462 -17.49 0.95 -14.54
CA ARG A 462 -16.96 -0.39 -14.79
C ARG A 462 -17.21 -1.25 -13.56
N ARG A 463 -17.49 -2.52 -13.77
CA ARG A 463 -17.65 -3.50 -12.70
C ARG A 463 -16.44 -4.44 -12.65
N GLN A 464 -16.07 -4.83 -11.47
CA GLN A 464 -15.06 -5.88 -11.25
C GLN A 464 -15.42 -6.73 -10.04
N ALA A 465 -14.86 -7.94 -9.99
CA ALA A 465 -14.92 -8.76 -8.80
C ALA A 465 -14.14 -8.07 -7.67
N HIS A 466 -14.74 -7.99 -6.51
CA HIS A 466 -14.10 -7.49 -5.30
C HIS A 466 -14.24 -8.53 -4.20
N GLY A 467 -13.13 -8.83 -3.58
CA GLY A 467 -13.02 -9.76 -2.48
C GLY A 467 -11.92 -9.30 -1.54
N GLY A 468 -11.38 -10.18 -0.76
CA GLY A 468 -10.27 -9.88 0.14
C GLY A 468 -10.05 -11.04 1.10
N TRP A 469 -9.22 -10.82 2.09
CA TRP A 469 -8.91 -11.79 3.12
C TRP A 469 -9.33 -11.26 4.49
N ASN A 470 -10.14 -12.03 5.22
CA ASN A 470 -10.43 -11.74 6.62
C ASN A 470 -9.38 -12.44 7.50
N ARG A 471 -8.44 -11.66 7.99
CA ARG A 471 -7.30 -12.20 8.72
C ARG A 471 -7.67 -12.79 10.07
N LYS A 472 -8.62 -12.17 10.79
CA LYS A 472 -9.10 -12.67 12.11
C LYS A 472 -9.76 -14.03 11.96
N LYS A 473 -10.55 -14.23 10.89
CA LYS A 473 -11.24 -15.51 10.61
C LYS A 473 -10.40 -16.46 9.75
N ARG A 474 -9.24 -16.03 9.23
CA ARG A 474 -8.39 -16.78 8.28
C ARG A 474 -9.17 -17.33 7.08
N LEU A 475 -10.10 -16.55 6.57
CA LEU A 475 -10.98 -16.92 5.44
C LEU A 475 -10.99 -15.83 4.37
N PRO A 476 -11.13 -16.20 3.09
CA PRO A 476 -11.43 -15.21 2.06
C PRO A 476 -12.76 -14.52 2.38
N ARG A 477 -12.85 -13.23 2.08
CA ARG A 477 -14.13 -12.51 2.08
C ARG A 477 -14.96 -12.99 0.90
N GLU A 478 -16.28 -12.89 1.02
CA GLU A 478 -17.19 -13.15 -0.09
C GLU A 478 -16.80 -12.29 -1.31
N VAL A 479 -16.69 -12.93 -2.47
CA VAL A 479 -16.38 -12.25 -3.72
C VAL A 479 -17.68 -11.70 -4.30
N GLY A 480 -17.83 -10.39 -4.27
CA GLY A 480 -18.94 -9.67 -4.87
C GLY A 480 -18.53 -8.92 -6.13
N SER A 481 -19.50 -8.48 -6.92
CA SER A 481 -19.27 -7.54 -8.02
C SER A 481 -19.52 -6.11 -7.53
N CYS A 482 -18.57 -5.22 -7.73
CA CYS A 482 -18.70 -3.80 -7.36
C CYS A 482 -18.42 -2.88 -8.55
N PHE A 483 -18.96 -1.66 -8.49
CA PHE A 483 -18.48 -0.57 -9.34
C PHE A 483 -17.10 -0.12 -8.84
N VAL A 484 -16.16 0.05 -9.76
CA VAL A 484 -14.77 0.41 -9.41
C VAL A 484 -14.67 1.87 -9.00
N PRO A 485 -13.68 2.24 -8.16
CA PRO A 485 -13.30 3.63 -7.96
C PRO A 485 -13.01 4.32 -9.29
N GLY A 486 -13.37 5.60 -9.41
CA GLY A 486 -13.36 6.35 -10.66
C GLY A 486 -14.67 6.28 -11.46
N SER A 487 -15.61 5.39 -11.11
CA SER A 487 -16.95 5.42 -11.71
C SER A 487 -17.61 6.77 -11.46
N THR A 488 -18.12 7.38 -12.53
CA THR A 488 -18.71 8.72 -12.50
C THR A 488 -20.18 8.63 -12.90
N PHE A 489 -21.07 9.17 -12.06
CA PHE A 489 -22.51 9.18 -12.28
C PHE A 489 -22.98 10.61 -12.37
N ILE A 490 -23.61 10.97 -13.47
CA ILE A 490 -24.23 12.28 -13.69
C ILE A 490 -25.70 12.15 -13.32
N VAL A 491 -26.13 12.95 -12.38
CA VAL A 491 -27.46 12.88 -11.78
C VAL A 491 -28.20 14.21 -11.93
N GLN A 492 -29.52 14.15 -11.90
CA GLN A 492 -30.40 15.31 -11.90
C GLN A 492 -31.46 15.17 -10.78
N HIS A 493 -31.83 16.28 -10.17
CA HIS A 493 -32.91 16.32 -9.20
C HIS A 493 -34.28 16.09 -9.88
N ARG A 494 -35.05 15.11 -9.42
CA ARG A 494 -36.30 14.64 -10.06
C ARG A 494 -37.34 15.72 -10.20
N ASN A 495 -37.49 16.56 -9.19
CA ASN A 495 -38.52 17.62 -9.16
C ASN A 495 -38.03 18.90 -9.85
N GLY A 496 -36.80 18.89 -10.41
CA GLY A 496 -36.21 20.07 -11.06
C GLY A 496 -35.85 21.20 -10.09
N GLU A 497 -35.65 20.89 -8.83
CA GLU A 497 -35.08 21.79 -7.82
C GLU A 497 -33.55 21.77 -7.85
N SER A 498 -32.90 22.61 -7.04
CA SER A 498 -31.44 22.55 -6.90
C SER A 498 -30.99 21.17 -6.39
N ALA A 499 -29.98 20.58 -7.02
CA ALA A 499 -29.45 19.30 -6.60
C ALA A 499 -28.57 19.39 -5.34
N LEU A 500 -28.25 20.57 -4.83
CA LEU A 500 -27.23 20.77 -3.79
C LEU A 500 -27.50 19.93 -2.53
N ASP A 501 -28.71 19.98 -1.98
CA ASP A 501 -29.04 19.28 -0.73
C ASP A 501 -29.06 17.76 -0.93
N ALA A 502 -29.55 17.29 -2.06
CA ALA A 502 -29.56 15.88 -2.44
C ALA A 502 -28.13 15.34 -2.64
N LEU A 503 -27.25 16.13 -3.26
CA LEU A 503 -25.84 15.82 -3.43
C LEU A 503 -25.10 15.79 -2.08
N ALA A 504 -25.42 16.72 -1.16
CA ALA A 504 -24.87 16.72 0.19
C ALA A 504 -25.26 15.45 0.97
N ALA A 505 -26.54 15.10 0.91
CA ALA A 505 -27.06 13.94 1.61
C ALA A 505 -26.42 12.62 1.11
N ILE A 506 -26.33 12.42 -0.21
CA ILE A 506 -25.74 11.21 -0.78
C ILE A 506 -24.20 11.14 -0.61
N GLU A 507 -23.49 12.28 -0.62
CA GLU A 507 -22.06 12.35 -0.31
C GLU A 507 -21.79 11.92 1.14
N ALA A 508 -22.60 12.38 2.08
CA ALA A 508 -22.50 12.03 3.49
C ALA A 508 -22.89 10.58 3.77
N GLU A 509 -24.04 10.12 3.24
CA GLU A 509 -24.52 8.74 3.45
C GLU A 509 -23.69 7.71 2.69
N GLY A 510 -23.30 8.00 1.42
CA GLY A 510 -22.69 7.06 0.48
C GLY A 510 -23.64 5.96 0.03
N ILE A 511 -23.12 4.95 -0.70
CA ILE A 511 -23.97 3.92 -1.32
C ILE A 511 -23.48 2.52 -0.94
N GLY A 512 -24.38 1.72 -0.36
CA GLY A 512 -24.18 0.30 -0.12
C GLY A 512 -23.43 -0.05 1.17
N PRO A 513 -23.14 -1.35 1.37
CA PRO A 513 -22.46 -1.85 2.55
C PRO A 513 -20.96 -1.57 2.52
N GLY A 514 -20.28 -1.77 3.67
CA GLY A 514 -18.82 -1.68 3.77
C GLY A 514 -18.28 -0.28 4.02
N ARG A 515 -19.12 0.65 4.46
CA ARG A 515 -18.72 2.02 4.81
C ARG A 515 -17.49 2.10 5.73
N PRO A 516 -17.37 1.26 6.80
CA PRO A 516 -16.19 1.26 7.65
C PRO A 516 -14.88 0.93 6.92
N ASP A 517 -14.97 0.20 5.81
CA ASP A 517 -13.85 -0.19 4.97
C ASP A 517 -13.61 0.78 3.78
N GLY A 518 -14.29 1.93 3.75
CA GLY A 518 -14.17 2.95 2.71
C GLY A 518 -15.05 2.72 1.47
N TRP A 519 -15.88 1.67 1.48
CA TRP A 519 -16.75 1.37 0.33
C TRP A 519 -17.91 2.34 0.23
N GLY A 520 -18.39 2.53 -0.98
CA GLY A 520 -19.56 3.38 -1.25
C GLY A 520 -19.35 4.87 -1.06
N ARG A 521 -18.10 5.34 -0.87
CA ARG A 521 -17.80 6.76 -0.77
C ARG A 521 -17.89 7.43 -2.14
N LEU A 522 -18.54 8.58 -2.14
CA LEU A 522 -18.73 9.44 -3.30
C LEU A 522 -18.24 10.84 -2.99
N ILE A 523 -17.81 11.57 -4.01
CA ILE A 523 -17.56 13.02 -3.94
C ILE A 523 -18.42 13.67 -5.02
N ALA A 524 -19.29 14.58 -4.60
CA ALA A 524 -20.15 15.32 -5.51
C ALA A 524 -19.38 16.51 -6.12
N CYS A 525 -19.58 16.74 -7.41
CA CYS A 525 -18.99 17.82 -8.20
C CYS A 525 -17.49 17.99 -7.95
N HIS A 526 -16.73 16.87 -7.99
CA HIS A 526 -15.29 16.91 -7.74
C HIS A 526 -14.59 17.87 -8.73
N PRO A 527 -13.68 18.74 -8.26
CA PRO A 527 -13.06 19.78 -9.09
C PRO A 527 -12.40 19.26 -10.38
N ILE A 528 -11.87 18.02 -10.37
CA ILE A 528 -11.22 17.41 -11.53
C ILE A 528 -12.09 17.43 -12.79
N HIS A 529 -13.43 17.30 -12.64
CA HIS A 529 -14.36 17.30 -13.78
C HIS A 529 -14.41 18.66 -14.46
N VAL A 530 -14.35 19.73 -13.70
CA VAL A 530 -14.39 21.11 -14.20
C VAL A 530 -13.00 21.58 -14.63
N ASP A 531 -11.97 21.31 -13.83
CA ASP A 531 -10.60 21.76 -14.09
C ASP A 531 -10.01 21.08 -15.33
N CYS A 532 -10.37 19.82 -15.58
CA CYS A 532 -9.94 19.07 -16.76
C CYS A 532 -10.89 19.22 -17.96
N PHE A 533 -12.01 19.92 -17.80
CA PHE A 533 -12.89 20.18 -18.94
C PHE A 533 -12.20 21.09 -19.96
N LYS A 534 -12.21 20.69 -21.22
CA LYS A 534 -11.73 21.51 -22.35
C LYS A 534 -12.85 21.59 -23.38
N GLU A 535 -13.30 22.78 -23.64
CA GLU A 535 -14.18 23.01 -24.77
C GLU A 535 -13.42 22.67 -26.07
N ASN A 536 -13.99 21.80 -26.89
CA ASN A 536 -13.40 21.53 -28.21
C ASN A 536 -13.49 22.79 -29.04
N GLN A 537 -12.39 23.47 -29.22
CA GLN A 537 -12.23 24.40 -30.35
C GLN A 537 -12.18 23.52 -31.59
N GLY A 538 -13.30 23.47 -32.33
CA GLY A 538 -13.50 22.70 -33.55
C GLY A 538 -12.56 23.02 -34.67
#